data_2e2e29590a2d02955d89188765502b96
#
_entry.id   2e2e29590a2d02955d89188765502b96
#
_cell.length_a   1.000
_cell.length_b   1.000
_cell.length_c   1.000
_cell.angle_alpha   90.00
_cell.angle_beta   90.00
_cell.angle_gamma   90.00
#
_symmetry.space_group_name_H-M   'P 1'
#
loop_
_entity.id
_entity.type
_entity.pdbx_description
1 polymer ?
#
loop_
_entity_poly.entity_id
_entity_poly.type
_entity_poly.pdbx_seq_one_letter_code
_entity_poly.pdbx_strand_id
1 'polypeptide(L)'
;MNTSLTRITLTCLLLQTISAPALAVVTPNPPQLQAKGYVLMDFQSGAIIAEQNARAGLAPASLTKLMTAYVVGQEIKSGRLQWDDKVTVSENAWSAKFPDSSKMFIQPKDEITVANLMRGVIIQSGNDACVALAEHVAGSEGAFVALMNGWADKLSLNDTYFVNSHGLDSEGIQTSPNDMANLMQSIINDVPEVYALYSEKVFKWNKITQYNRNKLLWDKSMDVDGGKTGYTSNAGYSLVSSAKQGKMRLISVVMGTPSKQSRISQSKNLLSYGFRFYDTKQVAKQGEVQASAKVWKGDVSEIDLGFAQDAYLTLPRSLTAGLDKSVVVNEPLIAPIAKGDVVGKVVWKSDDKTVASYPLVSNQAVEEGSWIGKLWDSLVLWVKSLFN
;
A
#
# COMPACT_ATOMS: atom_id res chain seq x y z
N MET A 1 -77.80 -49.98 24.96
CA MET A 1 -76.48 -49.60 25.38
C MET A 1 -75.68 -49.30 24.12
N ASN A 2 -75.55 -48.04 23.77
CA ASN A 2 -74.84 -47.54 22.58
C ASN A 2 -73.51 -46.90 23.01
N THR A 3 -72.41 -47.48 22.60
CA THR A 3 -71.07 -46.89 22.81
C THR A 3 -70.61 -46.24 21.48
N SER A 4 -70.63 -44.92 21.45
CA SER A 4 -70.11 -44.16 20.30
C SER A 4 -68.61 -43.97 20.43
N LEU A 5 -67.82 -44.48 19.46
CA LEU A 5 -66.40 -44.24 19.30
C LEU A 5 -66.17 -42.90 18.60
N THR A 6 -65.58 -41.95 19.32
CA THR A 6 -65.15 -40.68 18.74
C THR A 6 -63.74 -40.87 18.08
N ARG A 7 -63.69 -40.73 16.74
CA ARG A 7 -62.43 -40.71 15.99
C ARG A 7 -61.75 -39.32 16.10
N ILE A 8 -60.62 -39.24 16.71
CA ILE A 8 -59.76 -38.03 16.70
C ILE A 8 -58.88 -38.07 15.48
N THR A 9 -59.14 -37.19 14.53
CA THR A 9 -58.30 -37.03 13.33
C THR A 9 -57.17 -36.07 13.65
N LEU A 10 -55.94 -36.55 13.74
CA LEU A 10 -54.73 -35.74 13.99
C LEU A 10 -54.24 -35.16 12.62
N THR A 11 -54.48 -33.89 12.38
CA THR A 11 -54.02 -33.18 11.20
C THR A 11 -52.57 -32.72 11.41
N CYS A 12 -51.61 -33.44 10.83
CA CYS A 12 -50.22 -32.98 10.77
C CYS A 12 -50.07 -31.81 9.80
N LEU A 13 -49.88 -30.62 10.34
CA LEU A 13 -49.48 -29.42 9.57
C LEU A 13 -47.97 -29.54 9.22
N LEU A 14 -47.67 -29.91 7.97
CA LEU A 14 -46.31 -29.83 7.44
C LEU A 14 -45.97 -28.35 7.22
N LEU A 15 -45.16 -27.76 8.11
CA LEU A 15 -44.51 -26.49 7.86
C LEU A 15 -43.41 -26.71 6.80
N GLN A 16 -43.69 -26.39 5.55
CA GLN A 16 -42.68 -26.27 4.51
C GLN A 16 -41.88 -24.99 4.80
N THR A 17 -40.67 -25.13 5.30
CA THR A 17 -39.68 -24.04 5.38
C THR A 17 -39.26 -23.70 3.95
N ILE A 18 -39.78 -22.60 3.42
CA ILE A 18 -39.32 -22.02 2.15
C ILE A 18 -37.92 -21.47 2.42
N SER A 19 -36.91 -22.26 2.09
CA SER A 19 -35.54 -21.75 1.99
C SER A 19 -35.48 -20.79 0.80
N ALA A 20 -35.57 -19.49 1.05
CA ALA A 20 -35.27 -18.51 0.02
C ALA A 20 -33.80 -18.69 -0.41
N PRO A 21 -33.50 -18.85 -1.71
CA PRO A 21 -32.12 -18.88 -2.17
C PRO A 21 -31.48 -17.59 -1.79
N ALA A 22 -30.41 -17.66 -1.00
CA ALA A 22 -29.54 -16.51 -0.76
C ALA A 22 -28.99 -16.09 -2.12
N LEU A 23 -29.47 -14.96 -2.66
CA LEU A 23 -28.93 -14.38 -3.87
C LEU A 23 -27.47 -14.04 -3.57
N ALA A 24 -26.55 -14.82 -4.13
CA ALA A 24 -25.12 -14.51 -4.09
C ALA A 24 -24.95 -13.10 -4.67
N VAL A 25 -24.49 -12.16 -3.85
CA VAL A 25 -24.22 -10.79 -4.30
C VAL A 25 -23.02 -10.87 -5.22
N VAL A 26 -23.25 -10.90 -6.53
CA VAL A 26 -22.19 -10.91 -7.53
C VAL A 26 -21.46 -9.58 -7.48
N THR A 27 -20.15 -9.60 -7.24
CA THR A 27 -19.32 -8.40 -7.34
C THR A 27 -19.23 -7.98 -8.81
N PRO A 28 -19.72 -6.79 -9.19
CA PRO A 28 -19.64 -6.35 -10.58
C PRO A 28 -18.19 -6.11 -11.00
N ASN A 29 -17.94 -6.13 -12.31
CA ASN A 29 -16.65 -5.78 -12.86
C ASN A 29 -16.25 -4.34 -12.47
N PRO A 30 -14.95 -4.07 -12.32
CA PRO A 30 -14.45 -2.71 -12.09
C PRO A 30 -14.91 -1.73 -13.17
N PRO A 31 -15.07 -0.44 -12.83
CA PRO A 31 -15.45 0.56 -13.82
C PRO A 31 -14.40 0.67 -14.93
N GLN A 32 -14.85 0.78 -16.17
CA GLN A 32 -13.98 1.08 -17.31
C GLN A 32 -13.55 2.53 -17.23
N LEU A 33 -12.22 2.78 -17.17
CA LEU A 33 -11.67 4.12 -17.03
C LEU A 33 -11.00 4.58 -18.34
N GLN A 34 -11.14 5.87 -18.65
CA GLN A 34 -10.39 6.52 -19.73
C GLN A 34 -9.01 6.95 -19.22
N ALA A 35 -8.15 5.98 -18.94
CA ALA A 35 -6.78 6.18 -18.43
C ALA A 35 -5.81 5.29 -19.18
N LYS A 36 -4.53 5.67 -19.25
CA LYS A 36 -3.47 4.80 -19.81
C LYS A 36 -3.23 3.59 -18.88
N GLY A 37 -3.36 3.79 -17.57
CA GLY A 37 -3.27 2.73 -16.57
C GLY A 37 -3.85 3.19 -15.24
N TYR A 38 -4.29 2.22 -14.42
CA TYR A 38 -4.78 2.48 -13.08
C TYR A 38 -4.58 1.30 -12.14
N VAL A 39 -4.57 1.58 -10.84
CA VAL A 39 -4.60 0.62 -9.74
C VAL A 39 -5.51 1.14 -8.64
N LEU A 40 -6.30 0.26 -8.07
CA LEU A 40 -6.98 0.43 -6.78
C LEU A 40 -6.44 -0.61 -5.81
N MET A 41 -5.79 -0.15 -4.75
CA MET A 41 -5.16 -0.99 -3.74
C MET A 41 -5.78 -0.73 -2.36
N ASP A 42 -6.01 -1.79 -1.60
CA ASP A 42 -6.27 -1.68 -0.18
C ASP A 42 -4.95 -1.39 0.57
N PHE A 43 -4.99 -0.39 1.42
CA PHE A 43 -3.80 0.07 2.14
C PHE A 43 -3.29 -0.95 3.17
N GLN A 44 -4.19 -1.62 3.92
CA GLN A 44 -3.80 -2.51 5.00
C GLN A 44 -3.24 -3.83 4.48
N SER A 45 -3.93 -4.44 3.52
CA SER A 45 -3.54 -5.76 3.00
C SER A 45 -2.56 -5.70 1.82
N GLY A 46 -2.45 -4.54 1.16
CA GLY A 46 -1.73 -4.42 -0.13
C GLY A 46 -2.45 -5.09 -1.30
N ALA A 47 -3.67 -5.61 -1.10
CA ALA A 47 -4.41 -6.31 -2.14
C ALA A 47 -4.85 -5.36 -3.26
N ILE A 48 -4.59 -5.76 -4.50
CA ILE A 48 -5.07 -5.05 -5.68
C ILE A 48 -6.54 -5.45 -5.92
N ILE A 49 -7.42 -4.47 -5.81
CA ILE A 49 -8.88 -4.64 -5.98
C ILE A 49 -9.27 -4.53 -7.45
N ALA A 50 -8.63 -3.62 -8.17
CA ALA A 50 -8.87 -3.40 -9.59
C ALA A 50 -7.64 -2.79 -10.25
N GLU A 51 -7.36 -3.19 -11.48
CA GLU A 51 -6.21 -2.70 -12.23
C GLU A 51 -6.42 -2.73 -13.74
N GLN A 52 -5.68 -1.90 -14.42
CA GLN A 52 -5.49 -1.95 -15.88
C GLN A 52 -4.11 -1.40 -16.20
N ASN A 53 -3.32 -2.13 -16.98
CA ASN A 53 -1.95 -1.73 -17.32
C ASN A 53 -1.12 -1.34 -16.09
N ALA A 54 -1.29 -2.07 -14.98
CA ALA A 54 -0.76 -1.73 -13.67
C ALA A 54 0.77 -1.59 -13.65
N ARG A 55 1.47 -2.34 -14.51
CA ARG A 55 2.93 -2.37 -14.64
C ARG A 55 3.46 -1.70 -15.91
N ALA A 56 2.60 -1.00 -16.65
CA ALA A 56 3.04 -0.27 -17.85
C ALA A 56 3.95 0.90 -17.45
N GLY A 57 5.10 1.00 -18.13
CA GLY A 57 6.00 2.15 -18.00
C GLY A 57 5.36 3.42 -18.55
N LEU A 58 5.00 4.34 -17.69
CA LEU A 58 4.34 5.61 -18.01
C LEU A 58 5.16 6.78 -17.48
N ALA A 59 5.07 7.93 -18.15
CA ALA A 59 5.68 9.16 -17.65
C ALA A 59 5.03 9.60 -16.33
N PRO A 60 5.82 9.75 -15.23
CA PRO A 60 5.28 10.08 -13.91
C PRO A 60 4.76 11.51 -13.82
N ALA A 61 5.30 12.44 -14.61
CA ALA A 61 5.11 13.87 -14.39
C ALA A 61 5.36 14.21 -12.89
N SER A 62 4.59 15.13 -12.31
CA SER A 62 4.76 15.51 -10.90
C SER A 62 4.37 14.43 -9.87
N LEU A 63 4.02 13.20 -10.27
CA LEU A 63 3.97 12.07 -9.33
C LEU A 63 5.36 11.71 -8.81
N THR A 64 6.43 12.01 -9.55
CA THR A 64 7.85 11.95 -9.11
C THR A 64 8.06 12.57 -7.72
N LYS A 65 7.32 13.65 -7.41
CA LYS A 65 7.43 14.37 -6.14
C LYS A 65 6.94 13.55 -4.91
N LEU A 66 6.27 12.42 -5.14
CA LEU A 66 6.02 11.45 -4.08
C LEU A 66 7.34 10.87 -3.57
N MET A 67 8.25 10.49 -4.49
CA MET A 67 9.57 9.98 -4.09
C MET A 67 10.45 11.09 -3.51
N THR A 68 10.41 12.31 -4.06
CA THR A 68 11.12 13.46 -3.47
C THR A 68 10.68 13.69 -2.02
N ALA A 69 9.38 13.70 -1.76
CA ALA A 69 8.83 13.86 -0.41
C ALA A 69 9.18 12.67 0.50
N TYR A 70 9.19 11.46 -0.04
CA TYR A 70 9.58 10.25 0.71
C TYR A 70 11.03 10.30 1.15
N VAL A 71 11.97 10.61 0.24
CA VAL A 71 13.40 10.73 0.56
C VAL A 71 13.63 11.78 1.63
N VAL A 72 13.08 12.99 1.46
CA VAL A 72 13.17 14.06 2.48
C VAL A 72 12.59 13.60 3.82
N GLY A 73 11.46 12.90 3.79
CA GLY A 73 10.84 12.33 4.99
C GLY A 73 11.72 11.29 5.69
N GLN A 74 12.43 10.46 4.94
CA GLN A 74 13.38 9.49 5.51
C GLN A 74 14.62 10.18 6.14
N GLU A 75 15.10 11.28 5.55
CA GLU A 75 16.17 12.08 6.15
C GLU A 75 15.71 12.72 7.47
N ILE A 76 14.47 13.23 7.52
CA ILE A 76 13.89 13.76 8.77
C ILE A 76 13.73 12.65 9.82
N LYS A 77 13.16 11.51 9.43
CA LYS A 77 12.96 10.36 10.33
C LYS A 77 14.27 9.84 10.92
N SER A 78 15.35 9.89 10.15
CA SER A 78 16.69 9.48 10.62
C SER A 78 17.41 10.53 11.46
N GLY A 79 16.85 11.73 11.62
CA GLY A 79 17.46 12.84 12.35
C GLY A 79 18.56 13.59 11.61
N ARG A 80 18.82 13.27 10.34
CA ARG A 80 19.82 13.99 9.52
C ARG A 80 19.31 15.32 8.98
N LEU A 81 18.01 15.55 9.00
CA LEU A 81 17.34 16.76 8.58
C LEU A 81 16.25 17.13 9.60
N GLN A 82 16.03 18.44 9.81
CA GLN A 82 14.98 18.93 10.70
C GLN A 82 13.98 19.78 9.91
N TRP A 83 12.73 19.84 10.37
CA TRP A 83 11.67 20.64 9.74
C TRP A 83 11.97 22.14 9.66
N ASP A 84 12.69 22.66 10.64
CA ASP A 84 13.06 24.08 10.80
C ASP A 84 14.44 24.44 10.22
N ASP A 85 15.18 23.46 9.70
CA ASP A 85 16.43 23.70 8.99
C ASP A 85 16.20 24.69 7.85
N LYS A 86 17.14 25.66 7.72
CA LYS A 86 17.12 26.69 6.67
C LYS A 86 17.85 26.20 5.45
N VAL A 87 17.14 26.22 4.34
CA VAL A 87 17.67 25.94 3.01
C VAL A 87 17.95 27.24 2.30
N THR A 88 19.19 27.50 1.93
CA THR A 88 19.55 28.62 1.07
C THR A 88 19.29 28.24 -0.39
N VAL A 89 18.43 28.99 -1.07
CA VAL A 89 18.05 28.73 -2.46
C VAL A 89 19.22 29.07 -3.38
N SER A 90 19.61 28.11 -4.21
CA SER A 90 20.65 28.26 -5.23
C SER A 90 20.12 28.91 -6.52
N GLU A 91 21.04 29.26 -7.41
CA GLU A 91 20.68 29.68 -8.79
C GLU A 91 19.97 28.55 -9.57
N ASN A 92 20.26 27.27 -9.29
CA ASN A 92 19.59 26.15 -9.98
C ASN A 92 18.15 25.99 -9.53
N ALA A 93 17.86 26.25 -8.26
CA ALA A 93 16.53 26.20 -7.69
C ALA A 93 15.70 27.47 -7.95
N TRP A 94 16.25 28.46 -8.70
CA TRP A 94 15.50 29.66 -8.99
C TRP A 94 14.24 29.40 -9.82
N SER A 95 13.11 29.91 -9.35
CA SER A 95 11.81 29.73 -10.01
C SER A 95 11.75 30.19 -11.46
N ALA A 96 12.59 31.15 -11.88
CA ALA A 96 12.70 31.60 -13.25
C ALA A 96 13.21 30.52 -14.22
N LYS A 97 13.95 29.52 -13.72
CA LYS A 97 14.42 28.38 -14.54
C LYS A 97 13.33 27.36 -14.87
N PHE A 98 12.15 27.51 -14.32
CA PHE A 98 10.99 26.63 -14.54
C PHE A 98 9.84 27.38 -15.23
N PRO A 99 10.07 27.96 -16.45
CA PRO A 99 8.99 28.62 -17.19
C PRO A 99 7.85 27.63 -17.45
N ASP A 100 6.62 28.12 -17.56
CA ASP A 100 5.41 27.36 -17.94
C ASP A 100 5.13 26.10 -17.11
N SER A 101 5.77 25.96 -15.94
CA SER A 101 5.61 24.84 -15.05
C SER A 101 5.25 25.25 -13.62
N SER A 102 5.00 24.26 -12.78
CA SER A 102 4.62 24.48 -11.38
C SER A 102 5.81 24.94 -10.54
N LYS A 103 5.64 26.01 -9.77
CA LYS A 103 6.70 26.57 -8.93
C LYS A 103 6.15 27.19 -7.65
N MET A 104 7.00 27.25 -6.63
CA MET A 104 6.74 27.91 -5.36
C MET A 104 7.05 29.40 -5.40
N PHE A 105 7.77 29.87 -6.44
CA PHE A 105 8.22 31.25 -6.66
C PHE A 105 9.33 31.65 -5.67
N ILE A 106 10.32 30.81 -5.50
CA ILE A 106 11.53 31.08 -4.71
C ILE A 106 12.62 31.72 -5.57
N GLN A 107 13.52 32.48 -4.92
CA GLN A 107 14.60 33.22 -5.57
C GLN A 107 15.94 32.85 -4.98
N PRO A 108 17.06 33.01 -5.71
CA PRO A 108 18.40 32.80 -5.18
C PRO A 108 18.65 33.59 -3.89
N LYS A 109 19.29 32.96 -2.91
CA LYS A 109 19.59 33.48 -1.58
C LYS A 109 18.38 33.59 -0.62
N ASP A 110 17.15 33.22 -1.05
CA ASP A 110 16.07 33.02 -0.09
C ASP A 110 16.48 31.95 0.92
N GLU A 111 16.19 32.20 2.20
CA GLU A 111 16.35 31.22 3.27
C GLU A 111 14.97 30.67 3.68
N ILE A 112 14.71 29.42 3.36
CA ILE A 112 13.38 28.82 3.48
C ILE A 112 13.48 27.56 4.33
N THR A 113 12.56 27.37 5.29
CA THR A 113 12.55 26.13 6.08
C THR A 113 12.20 24.90 5.23
N VAL A 114 12.76 23.75 5.60
CA VAL A 114 12.39 22.45 5.01
C VAL A 114 10.87 22.27 5.03
N ALA A 115 10.21 22.62 6.14
CA ALA A 115 8.75 22.55 6.28
C ALA A 115 8.01 23.36 5.19
N ASN A 116 8.46 24.55 4.86
CA ASN A 116 7.83 25.38 3.82
C ASN A 116 8.15 24.87 2.42
N LEU A 117 9.37 24.40 2.16
CA LEU A 117 9.72 23.79 0.88
C LEU A 117 8.91 22.51 0.65
N MET A 118 8.71 21.66 1.66
CA MET A 118 7.86 20.48 1.57
C MET A 118 6.41 20.82 1.24
N ARG A 119 5.85 21.88 1.84
CA ARG A 119 4.53 22.40 1.43
C ARG A 119 4.55 22.88 -0.01
N GLY A 120 5.61 23.56 -0.43
CA GLY A 120 5.84 23.96 -1.82
C GLY A 120 5.81 22.77 -2.78
N VAL A 121 6.50 21.68 -2.47
CA VAL A 121 6.53 20.43 -3.25
C VAL A 121 5.16 19.77 -3.32
N ILE A 122 4.50 19.63 -2.19
CA ILE A 122 3.28 18.81 -2.05
C ILE A 122 2.04 19.57 -2.56
N ILE A 123 1.81 20.79 -2.04
CA ILE A 123 0.58 21.55 -2.30
C ILE A 123 0.66 22.26 -3.65
N GLN A 124 1.75 22.97 -3.87
CA GLN A 124 2.04 23.78 -5.06
C GLN A 124 2.49 22.93 -6.24
N SER A 125 3.13 21.79 -5.95
CA SER A 125 3.89 21.01 -6.92
C SER A 125 5.11 21.77 -7.49
N GLY A 126 5.78 22.61 -6.66
CA GLY A 126 6.91 23.45 -7.03
C GLY A 126 8.13 22.67 -7.50
N ASN A 127 8.57 22.87 -8.75
CA ASN A 127 9.78 22.26 -9.27
C ASN A 127 11.03 22.88 -8.64
N ASP A 128 11.00 24.19 -8.48
CA ASP A 128 11.99 25.00 -7.79
C ASP A 128 12.24 24.51 -6.32
N ALA A 129 11.18 24.25 -5.57
CA ALA A 129 11.26 23.71 -4.23
C ALA A 129 11.85 22.27 -4.19
N CYS A 130 11.61 21.46 -5.23
CA CYS A 130 12.22 20.12 -5.33
C CYS A 130 13.74 20.22 -5.48
N VAL A 131 14.22 21.08 -6.37
CA VAL A 131 15.67 21.27 -6.58
C VAL A 131 16.34 21.85 -5.33
N ALA A 132 15.71 22.83 -4.67
CA ALA A 132 16.24 23.38 -3.42
C ALA A 132 16.41 22.32 -2.33
N LEU A 133 15.40 21.45 -2.13
CA LEU A 133 15.49 20.33 -1.18
C LEU A 133 16.53 19.30 -1.61
N ALA A 134 16.57 18.96 -2.90
CA ALA A 134 17.50 17.97 -3.44
C ALA A 134 18.97 18.41 -3.21
N GLU A 135 19.29 19.66 -3.52
CA GLU A 135 20.63 20.21 -3.28
C GLU A 135 20.99 20.30 -1.80
N HIS A 136 20.02 20.67 -0.96
CA HIS A 136 20.24 20.73 0.49
C HIS A 136 20.53 19.36 1.11
N VAL A 137 19.75 18.35 0.71
CA VAL A 137 19.87 16.97 1.25
C VAL A 137 21.11 16.26 0.73
N ALA A 138 21.43 16.39 -0.55
CA ALA A 138 22.44 15.57 -1.21
C ALA A 138 23.58 16.35 -1.86
N GLY A 139 23.61 17.67 -1.70
CA GLY A 139 24.63 18.55 -2.30
C GLY A 139 24.40 18.86 -3.79
N SER A 140 23.61 18.04 -4.50
CA SER A 140 23.22 18.26 -5.89
C SER A 140 21.95 17.50 -6.24
N GLU A 141 21.21 17.96 -7.27
CA GLU A 141 20.04 17.21 -7.77
C GLU A 141 20.43 15.83 -8.27
N GLY A 142 21.57 15.67 -8.94
CA GLY A 142 22.04 14.36 -9.44
C GLY A 142 22.30 13.37 -8.30
N ALA A 143 22.93 13.79 -7.21
CA ALA A 143 23.13 12.95 -6.04
C ALA A 143 21.80 12.60 -5.34
N PHE A 144 20.85 13.53 -5.32
CA PHE A 144 19.52 13.29 -4.78
C PHE A 144 18.73 12.27 -5.63
N VAL A 145 18.84 12.35 -6.96
CA VAL A 145 18.24 11.36 -7.89
C VAL A 145 18.81 9.96 -7.64
N ALA A 146 20.10 9.85 -7.36
CA ALA A 146 20.70 8.56 -6.96
C ALA A 146 20.05 8.01 -5.67
N LEU A 147 19.78 8.88 -4.66
CA LEU A 147 19.02 8.48 -3.47
C LEU A 147 17.58 8.06 -3.82
N MET A 148 16.89 8.78 -4.72
CA MET A 148 15.54 8.42 -5.15
C MET A 148 15.51 7.03 -5.77
N ASN A 149 16.45 6.69 -6.65
CA ASN A 149 16.53 5.39 -7.29
C ASN A 149 16.93 4.29 -6.29
N GLY A 150 17.86 4.58 -5.36
CA GLY A 150 18.19 3.65 -4.28
C GLY A 150 16.99 3.33 -3.36
N TRP A 151 16.12 4.30 -3.11
CA TRP A 151 14.88 4.06 -2.40
C TRP A 151 13.84 3.32 -3.27
N ALA A 152 13.79 3.58 -4.59
CA ALA A 152 12.94 2.81 -5.50
C ALA A 152 13.30 1.32 -5.48
N ASP A 153 14.59 0.98 -5.54
CA ASP A 153 15.09 -0.40 -5.42
C ASP A 153 14.71 -1.02 -4.07
N LYS A 154 14.94 -0.30 -2.98
CA LYS A 154 14.61 -0.77 -1.61
C LYS A 154 13.12 -1.02 -1.41
N LEU A 155 12.27 -0.22 -2.03
CA LEU A 155 10.81 -0.37 -2.02
C LEU A 155 10.30 -1.33 -3.08
N SER A 156 11.18 -1.96 -3.86
CA SER A 156 10.84 -2.87 -4.97
C SER A 156 9.92 -2.22 -6.02
N LEU A 157 10.17 -0.94 -6.33
CA LEU A 157 9.46 -0.22 -7.40
C LEU A 157 10.12 -0.54 -8.75
N ASN A 158 9.90 -1.76 -9.23
CA ASN A 158 10.68 -2.36 -10.32
C ASN A 158 10.42 -1.74 -11.71
N ASP A 159 9.32 -1.01 -11.86
CA ASP A 159 8.92 -0.35 -13.12
C ASP A 159 9.22 1.16 -13.08
N THR A 160 10.01 1.63 -12.07
CA THR A 160 10.24 3.05 -11.79
C THR A 160 11.72 3.42 -11.92
N TYR A 161 11.99 4.51 -12.64
CA TYR A 161 13.30 5.13 -12.70
C TYR A 161 13.18 6.65 -12.78
N PHE A 162 13.89 7.34 -11.89
CA PHE A 162 13.90 8.80 -11.80
C PHE A 162 15.17 9.38 -12.42
N VAL A 163 15.05 10.51 -13.12
CA VAL A 163 16.18 11.25 -13.70
C VAL A 163 16.25 12.71 -13.23
N ASN A 164 15.23 13.16 -12.51
CA ASN A 164 15.18 14.47 -11.85
C ASN A 164 14.26 14.40 -10.62
N SER A 165 14.31 15.42 -9.77
CA SER A 165 13.56 15.49 -8.52
C SER A 165 12.09 15.92 -8.66
N HIS A 166 11.69 16.42 -9.83
CA HIS A 166 10.43 17.15 -10.02
C HIS A 166 9.46 16.51 -11.01
N GLY A 167 9.95 15.67 -11.95
CA GLY A 167 9.14 14.94 -12.91
C GLY A 167 8.79 15.70 -14.18
N LEU A 168 9.56 16.71 -14.59
CA LEU A 168 9.50 17.22 -15.96
C LEU A 168 9.99 16.13 -16.92
N ASP A 169 9.41 16.08 -18.11
CA ASP A 169 9.72 15.08 -19.12
C ASP A 169 11.21 15.07 -19.42
N SER A 170 11.81 13.91 -19.36
CA SER A 170 13.22 13.62 -19.62
C SER A 170 13.36 12.20 -20.10
N GLU A 171 14.36 11.94 -20.95
CA GLU A 171 14.62 10.59 -21.43
C GLU A 171 14.92 9.64 -20.25
N GLY A 172 14.33 8.45 -20.28
CA GLY A 172 14.50 7.42 -19.26
C GLY A 172 13.62 7.56 -18.01
N ILE A 173 12.93 8.70 -17.80
CA ILE A 173 12.02 8.81 -16.64
C ILE A 173 10.76 7.99 -16.86
N GLN A 174 10.49 7.08 -15.92
CA GLN A 174 9.30 6.24 -16.00
C GLN A 174 8.82 5.78 -14.62
N THR A 175 7.58 5.35 -14.56
CA THR A 175 6.96 4.68 -13.40
C THR A 175 5.76 3.86 -13.85
N SER A 176 5.16 3.09 -12.93
CA SER A 176 3.92 2.37 -13.18
C SER A 176 2.82 2.73 -12.18
N PRO A 177 1.54 2.51 -12.49
CA PRO A 177 0.45 2.66 -11.53
C PRO A 177 0.65 1.85 -10.25
N ASN A 178 1.16 0.63 -10.36
CA ASN A 178 1.46 -0.25 -9.23
C ASN A 178 2.54 0.33 -8.31
N ASP A 179 3.64 0.79 -8.90
CA ASP A 179 4.73 1.36 -8.11
C ASP A 179 4.32 2.65 -7.40
N MET A 180 3.47 3.46 -8.04
CA MET A 180 2.94 4.67 -7.40
C MET A 180 1.97 4.35 -6.26
N ALA A 181 1.24 3.23 -6.32
CA ALA A 181 0.41 2.76 -5.21
C ALA A 181 1.28 2.30 -4.03
N ASN A 182 2.32 1.50 -4.29
CA ASN A 182 3.28 1.04 -3.29
C ASN A 182 4.04 2.21 -2.65
N LEU A 183 4.48 3.18 -3.45
CA LEU A 183 5.14 4.38 -2.94
C LEU A 183 4.22 5.20 -2.02
N MET A 184 2.94 5.37 -2.40
CA MET A 184 1.97 6.07 -1.55
C MET A 184 1.71 5.29 -0.25
N GLN A 185 1.63 3.97 -0.29
CA GLN A 185 1.51 3.12 0.90
C GLN A 185 2.72 3.32 1.82
N SER A 186 3.93 3.32 1.27
CA SER A 186 5.16 3.56 2.02
C SER A 186 5.21 4.97 2.64
N ILE A 187 4.75 6.02 1.93
CA ILE A 187 4.67 7.38 2.49
C ILE A 187 3.75 7.41 3.71
N ILE A 188 2.59 6.75 3.62
CA ILE A 188 1.62 6.71 4.73
C ILE A 188 2.19 5.95 5.95
N ASN A 189 2.88 4.82 5.71
CA ASN A 189 3.42 3.97 6.77
C ASN A 189 4.70 4.53 7.41
N ASP A 190 5.65 4.95 6.56
CA ASP A 190 7.02 5.17 7.00
C ASP A 190 7.30 6.61 7.43
N VAL A 191 6.59 7.57 6.81
CA VAL A 191 6.77 9.01 7.01
C VAL A 191 5.42 9.73 7.19
N PRO A 192 4.62 9.34 8.21
CA PRO A 192 3.25 9.84 8.40
C PRO A 192 3.19 11.36 8.62
N GLU A 193 4.24 11.98 9.17
CA GLU A 193 4.31 13.44 9.31
C GLU A 193 4.38 14.14 7.95
N VAL A 194 5.11 13.58 6.99
CA VAL A 194 5.12 14.06 5.60
C VAL A 194 3.75 13.83 4.96
N TYR A 195 3.15 12.63 5.21
CA TYR A 195 1.83 12.34 4.66
C TYR A 195 0.76 13.34 5.11
N ALA A 196 0.82 13.81 6.35
CA ALA A 196 -0.12 14.80 6.88
C ALA A 196 -0.20 16.08 6.03
N LEU A 197 0.90 16.50 5.39
CA LEU A 197 0.93 17.68 4.52
C LEU A 197 0.07 17.53 3.26
N TYR A 198 -0.20 16.30 2.80
CA TYR A 198 -1.03 16.06 1.61
C TYR A 198 -2.49 16.43 1.81
N SER A 199 -2.96 16.49 3.05
CA SER A 199 -4.31 16.94 3.41
C SER A 199 -4.46 18.46 3.45
N GLU A 200 -3.35 19.20 3.50
CA GLU A 200 -3.38 20.67 3.53
C GLU A 200 -3.94 21.22 2.20
N LYS A 201 -5.00 21.99 2.29
CA LYS A 201 -5.75 22.50 1.12
C LYS A 201 -5.14 23.76 0.53
N VAL A 202 -4.45 24.56 1.35
CA VAL A 202 -3.97 25.91 0.98
C VAL A 202 -2.58 26.13 1.58
N PHE A 203 -1.71 26.73 0.82
CA PHE A 203 -0.40 27.18 1.26
C PHE A 203 -0.14 28.60 0.75
N LYS A 204 0.37 29.47 1.60
CA LYS A 204 0.72 30.84 1.27
C LYS A 204 2.22 31.06 1.38
N TRP A 205 2.84 31.48 0.30
CA TRP A 205 4.24 31.86 0.22
C TRP A 205 4.41 33.15 -0.54
N ASN A 206 5.26 34.08 -0.08
CA ASN A 206 5.54 35.37 -0.72
C ASN A 206 4.26 36.14 -1.15
N LYS A 207 3.26 36.23 -0.27
CA LYS A 207 1.96 36.85 -0.52
C LYS A 207 1.10 36.11 -1.58
N ILE A 208 1.60 35.04 -2.19
CA ILE A 208 0.88 34.20 -3.16
C ILE A 208 0.17 33.08 -2.43
N THR A 209 -1.14 33.03 -2.55
CA THR A 209 -1.94 31.91 -2.02
C THR A 209 -2.12 30.88 -3.11
N GLN A 210 -1.75 29.64 -2.82
CA GLN A 210 -1.90 28.52 -3.75
C GLN A 210 -2.72 27.40 -3.12
N TYR A 211 -3.47 26.70 -3.95
CA TYR A 211 -4.40 25.66 -3.54
C TYR A 211 -3.89 24.30 -3.96
N ASN A 212 -4.08 23.30 -3.10
CA ASN A 212 -3.78 21.92 -3.44
C ASN A 212 -4.54 21.53 -4.73
N ARG A 213 -3.84 20.84 -5.61
CA ARG A 213 -4.37 20.46 -6.93
C ARG A 213 -5.22 19.21 -6.93
N ASN A 214 -5.15 18.41 -5.85
CA ASN A 214 -6.05 17.29 -5.64
C ASN A 214 -7.43 17.80 -5.22
N LYS A 215 -8.33 17.96 -6.18
CA LYS A 215 -9.68 18.48 -5.94
C LYS A 215 -10.59 17.54 -5.16
N LEU A 216 -10.23 16.25 -5.02
CA LEU A 216 -10.96 15.32 -4.17
C LEU A 216 -10.90 15.69 -2.68
N LEU A 217 -9.89 16.46 -2.24
CA LEU A 217 -9.82 16.97 -0.86
C LEU A 217 -11.01 17.88 -0.49
N TRP A 218 -11.74 18.44 -1.47
CA TRP A 218 -12.94 19.25 -1.24
C TRP A 218 -14.24 18.49 -1.43
N ASP A 219 -14.16 17.22 -1.84
CA ASP A 219 -15.35 16.37 -2.02
C ASP A 219 -15.90 15.91 -0.66
N LYS A 220 -17.06 16.43 -0.29
CA LYS A 220 -17.71 16.10 0.99
C LYS A 220 -18.32 14.69 1.01
N SER A 221 -18.41 14.00 -0.13
CA SER A 221 -18.95 12.65 -0.23
C SER A 221 -17.92 11.54 0.04
N MET A 222 -16.65 11.92 0.19
CA MET A 222 -15.52 11.02 0.45
C MET A 222 -14.57 11.63 1.47
N ASP A 223 -14.01 10.80 2.33
CA ASP A 223 -12.93 11.20 3.25
C ASP A 223 -11.56 11.00 2.56
N VAL A 224 -11.25 11.88 1.60
CA VAL A 224 -9.94 11.91 0.92
C VAL A 224 -8.99 12.75 1.76
N ASP A 225 -7.90 12.14 2.20
CA ASP A 225 -6.94 12.76 3.11
C ASP A 225 -5.53 12.96 2.51
N GLY A 226 -5.34 12.65 1.24
CA GLY A 226 -4.05 12.88 0.61
C GLY A 226 -4.01 12.54 -0.87
N GLY A 227 -2.84 12.79 -1.43
CA GLY A 227 -2.51 12.42 -2.79
C GLY A 227 -1.89 13.52 -3.62
N LYS A 228 -1.40 13.15 -4.81
CA LYS A 228 -0.60 13.99 -5.69
C LYS A 228 -1.11 13.93 -7.12
N THR A 229 -1.19 15.09 -7.75
CA THR A 229 -1.49 15.21 -9.19
C THR A 229 -0.23 15.27 -10.03
N GLY A 230 -0.29 14.73 -11.24
CA GLY A 230 0.72 14.87 -12.29
C GLY A 230 0.11 15.40 -13.60
N TYR A 231 0.90 16.12 -14.35
CA TYR A 231 0.58 16.49 -15.72
C TYR A 231 1.83 16.94 -16.47
N THR A 232 2.06 16.38 -17.63
CA THR A 232 2.80 16.93 -18.76
C THR A 232 2.04 16.60 -20.04
N SER A 233 2.41 17.20 -21.17
CA SER A 233 1.78 16.87 -22.46
C SER A 233 1.96 15.39 -22.83
N ASN A 234 3.11 14.80 -22.48
CA ASN A 234 3.42 13.38 -22.71
C ASN A 234 2.66 12.46 -21.74
N ALA A 235 2.66 12.78 -20.44
CA ALA A 235 2.03 11.95 -19.42
C ALA A 235 0.49 11.95 -19.49
N GLY A 236 -0.14 13.06 -19.89
CA GLY A 236 -1.56 13.30 -19.65
C GLY A 236 -1.84 13.65 -18.18
N TYR A 237 -3.09 13.61 -17.78
CA TYR A 237 -3.49 13.97 -16.40
C TYR A 237 -3.51 12.74 -15.50
N SER A 238 -2.78 12.81 -14.40
CA SER A 238 -2.63 11.71 -13.43
C SER A 238 -2.98 12.15 -12.02
N LEU A 239 -3.46 11.21 -11.19
CA LEU A 239 -3.77 11.43 -9.78
C LEU A 239 -3.52 10.15 -8.98
N VAL A 240 -2.72 10.26 -7.93
CA VAL A 240 -2.69 9.32 -6.81
C VAL A 240 -3.54 9.92 -5.70
N SER A 241 -4.49 9.17 -5.15
CA SER A 241 -5.33 9.61 -4.04
C SER A 241 -5.47 8.51 -3.00
N SER A 242 -5.54 8.90 -1.72
CA SER A 242 -5.93 8.02 -0.63
C SER A 242 -7.21 8.53 0.01
N ALA A 243 -8.10 7.60 0.36
CA ALA A 243 -9.37 7.88 1.02
C ALA A 243 -9.67 6.84 2.10
N LYS A 244 -10.48 7.21 3.09
CA LYS A 244 -10.94 6.33 4.17
C LYS A 244 -12.45 6.17 4.14
N GLN A 245 -12.92 5.01 4.58
CA GLN A 245 -14.32 4.77 4.94
C GLN A 245 -14.37 3.78 6.10
N GLY A 246 -14.71 4.25 7.29
CA GLY A 246 -14.61 3.47 8.52
C GLY A 246 -13.16 3.07 8.79
N LYS A 247 -12.89 1.77 8.89
CA LYS A 247 -11.54 1.23 9.11
C LYS A 247 -10.76 0.96 7.81
N MET A 248 -11.44 0.95 6.67
CA MET A 248 -10.83 0.68 5.37
C MET A 248 -10.20 1.93 4.80
N ARG A 249 -8.98 1.82 4.28
CA ARG A 249 -8.29 2.85 3.50
C ARG A 249 -7.96 2.29 2.12
N LEU A 250 -8.26 3.06 1.10
CA LEU A 250 -7.93 2.73 -0.29
C LEU A 250 -6.95 3.74 -0.88
N ILE A 251 -6.06 3.25 -1.73
CA ILE A 251 -5.17 4.03 -2.58
C ILE A 251 -5.61 3.84 -4.03
N SER A 252 -5.94 4.93 -4.70
CA SER A 252 -6.31 4.96 -6.12
C SER A 252 -5.21 5.66 -6.91
N VAL A 253 -4.66 4.99 -7.90
CA VAL A 253 -3.74 5.56 -8.88
C VAL A 253 -4.41 5.54 -10.23
N VAL A 254 -4.56 6.70 -10.86
CA VAL A 254 -5.12 6.86 -12.22
C VAL A 254 -4.14 7.70 -13.03
N MET A 255 -3.58 7.13 -14.10
CA MET A 255 -2.54 7.77 -14.90
C MET A 255 -2.97 7.97 -16.36
N GLY A 256 -2.62 9.12 -16.92
CA GLY A 256 -2.77 9.39 -18.35
C GLY A 256 -4.21 9.60 -18.81
N THR A 257 -5.05 10.25 -18.02
CA THR A 257 -6.40 10.64 -18.43
C THR A 257 -6.39 11.88 -19.35
N PRO A 258 -7.47 12.11 -20.16
CA PRO A 258 -7.48 13.19 -21.14
C PRO A 258 -7.64 14.59 -20.54
N SER A 259 -8.11 14.74 -19.29
CA SER A 259 -8.38 16.05 -18.70
C SER A 259 -8.27 16.09 -17.17
N LYS A 260 -8.18 17.32 -16.63
CA LYS A 260 -8.25 17.57 -15.18
C LYS A 260 -9.52 17.00 -14.56
N GLN A 261 -10.66 17.16 -15.22
CA GLN A 261 -11.93 16.66 -14.72
C GLN A 261 -12.00 15.13 -14.79
N SER A 262 -11.49 14.55 -15.88
CA SER A 262 -11.46 13.10 -16.07
C SER A 262 -10.66 12.42 -14.95
N ARG A 263 -9.44 12.86 -14.61
CA ARG A 263 -8.66 12.24 -13.53
C ARG A 263 -9.40 12.28 -12.17
N ILE A 264 -10.16 13.38 -11.90
CA ILE A 264 -10.92 13.52 -10.65
C ILE A 264 -12.10 12.54 -10.63
N SER A 265 -12.94 12.55 -11.67
CA SER A 265 -14.12 11.69 -11.73
C SER A 265 -13.76 10.21 -11.77
N GLN A 266 -12.69 9.83 -12.48
CA GLN A 266 -12.25 8.45 -12.60
C GLN A 266 -11.64 7.92 -11.28
N SER A 267 -10.84 8.73 -10.60
CA SER A 267 -10.33 8.36 -9.26
C SER A 267 -11.48 8.21 -8.25
N LYS A 268 -12.48 9.12 -8.30
CA LYS A 268 -13.67 9.01 -7.46
C LYS A 268 -14.48 7.73 -7.74
N ASN A 269 -14.69 7.40 -9.01
CA ASN A 269 -15.41 6.18 -9.41
C ASN A 269 -14.69 4.92 -8.92
N LEU A 270 -13.37 4.90 -9.04
CA LEU A 270 -12.54 3.78 -8.62
C LEU A 270 -12.58 3.58 -7.10
N LEU A 271 -12.41 4.66 -6.31
CA LEU A 271 -12.54 4.62 -4.85
C LEU A 271 -13.95 4.20 -4.42
N SER A 272 -15.00 4.74 -5.06
CA SER A 272 -16.40 4.39 -4.77
C SER A 272 -16.68 2.91 -5.04
N TYR A 273 -16.11 2.36 -6.11
CA TYR A 273 -16.21 0.93 -6.42
C TYR A 273 -15.63 0.07 -5.29
N GLY A 274 -14.38 0.38 -4.85
CA GLY A 274 -13.73 -0.37 -3.79
C GLY A 274 -14.52 -0.33 -2.48
N PHE A 275 -14.89 0.85 -2.01
CA PHE A 275 -15.65 0.99 -0.75
C PHE A 275 -17.05 0.35 -0.82
N ARG A 276 -17.68 0.32 -1.97
CA ARG A 276 -19.00 -0.26 -2.12
C ARG A 276 -18.99 -1.78 -2.12
N PHE A 277 -18.02 -2.40 -2.78
CA PHE A 277 -18.05 -3.83 -3.08
C PHE A 277 -17.04 -4.65 -2.28
N TYR A 278 -16.09 -4.02 -1.60
CA TYR A 278 -15.04 -4.71 -0.84
C TYR A 278 -15.09 -4.34 0.64
N ASP A 279 -14.51 -5.21 1.44
CA ASP A 279 -14.31 -5.00 2.87
C ASP A 279 -12.93 -5.53 3.27
N THR A 280 -12.29 -4.87 4.25
CA THR A 280 -10.99 -5.27 4.77
C THR A 280 -11.13 -5.61 6.25
N LYS A 281 -10.71 -6.82 6.62
CA LYS A 281 -10.77 -7.33 7.98
C LYS A 281 -9.40 -7.72 8.47
N GLN A 282 -9.06 -7.34 9.67
CA GLN A 282 -7.91 -7.88 10.38
C GLN A 282 -8.23 -9.33 10.76
N VAL A 283 -7.37 -10.27 10.36
CA VAL A 283 -7.56 -11.71 10.60
C VAL A 283 -6.59 -12.26 11.61
N ALA A 284 -5.51 -11.54 11.91
CA ALA A 284 -4.61 -11.82 13.01
C ALA A 284 -3.76 -10.58 13.35
N LYS A 285 -3.24 -10.54 14.56
CA LYS A 285 -2.26 -9.55 15.01
C LYS A 285 -0.84 -10.10 14.83
N GLN A 286 0.11 -9.18 14.79
CA GLN A 286 1.54 -9.51 14.84
C GLN A 286 1.83 -10.44 16.03
N GLY A 287 2.55 -11.55 15.77
CA GLY A 287 2.93 -12.53 16.78
C GLY A 287 1.80 -13.41 17.32
N GLU A 288 0.54 -13.20 16.89
CA GLU A 288 -0.57 -14.06 17.27
C GLU A 288 -0.35 -15.49 16.76
N VAL A 289 -0.41 -16.46 17.65
CA VAL A 289 -0.11 -17.87 17.33
C VAL A 289 -1.13 -18.42 16.36
N GLN A 290 -0.66 -18.88 15.23
CA GLN A 290 -1.45 -19.49 14.17
C GLN A 290 -1.32 -21.00 14.13
N ALA A 291 -0.18 -21.53 14.57
CA ALA A 291 0.15 -22.95 14.71
C ALA A 291 1.34 -23.11 15.63
N SER A 292 1.54 -24.32 16.15
CA SER A 292 2.80 -24.75 16.76
C SER A 292 3.41 -25.84 15.90
N ALA A 293 4.74 -25.91 15.84
CA ALA A 293 5.45 -26.88 15.01
C ALA A 293 6.66 -27.48 15.73
N LYS A 294 6.90 -28.76 15.45
CA LYS A 294 8.06 -29.49 15.98
C LYS A 294 9.36 -28.97 15.37
N VAL A 295 10.34 -28.70 16.22
CA VAL A 295 11.72 -28.38 15.81
C VAL A 295 12.63 -29.58 16.10
N TRP A 296 13.50 -29.86 15.15
CA TRP A 296 14.51 -30.91 15.24
C TRP A 296 15.88 -30.28 15.54
N LYS A 297 16.70 -30.99 16.34
CA LYS A 297 18.07 -30.58 16.71
C LYS A 297 18.14 -29.27 17.50
N GLY A 298 17.03 -28.77 18.02
CA GLY A 298 16.94 -27.54 18.80
C GLY A 298 17.09 -27.79 20.31
N ASP A 299 17.30 -26.70 21.03
CA ASP A 299 17.26 -26.59 22.48
C ASP A 299 15.83 -26.69 23.03
N VAL A 300 14.84 -26.43 22.17
CA VAL A 300 13.40 -26.65 22.39
C VAL A 300 12.84 -27.58 21.31
N SER A 301 11.82 -28.36 21.66
CA SER A 301 11.21 -29.36 20.76
C SER A 301 10.03 -28.82 19.94
N GLU A 302 9.48 -27.68 20.31
CA GLU A 302 8.29 -27.05 19.68
C GLU A 302 8.38 -25.54 19.75
N ILE A 303 7.89 -24.88 18.71
CA ILE A 303 7.83 -23.42 18.62
C ILE A 303 6.46 -22.94 18.16
N ASP A 304 6.08 -21.76 18.62
CA ASP A 304 4.91 -21.05 18.15
C ASP A 304 5.21 -20.25 16.89
N LEU A 305 4.30 -20.37 15.93
CA LEU A 305 4.38 -19.71 14.63
C LEU A 305 3.29 -18.66 14.50
N GLY A 306 3.63 -17.48 13.96
CA GLY A 306 2.71 -16.35 13.82
C GLY A 306 3.00 -15.52 12.57
N PHE A 307 2.51 -14.29 12.57
CA PHE A 307 2.79 -13.33 11.50
C PHE A 307 3.81 -12.27 11.96
N ALA A 308 4.68 -11.85 11.04
CA ALA A 308 5.66 -10.79 11.29
C ALA A 308 5.02 -9.40 11.48
N GLN A 309 3.78 -9.23 11.03
CA GLN A 309 2.98 -8.01 11.14
C GLN A 309 1.49 -8.35 11.20
N ASP A 310 0.64 -7.37 11.47
CA ASP A 310 -0.80 -7.54 11.41
C ASP A 310 -1.23 -8.06 10.03
N ALA A 311 -2.09 -9.07 9.99
CA ALA A 311 -2.60 -9.66 8.76
C ALA A 311 -4.02 -9.20 8.47
N TYR A 312 -4.26 -8.78 7.23
CA TYR A 312 -5.55 -8.26 6.76
C TYR A 312 -6.01 -9.00 5.51
N LEU A 313 -7.29 -9.26 5.40
CA LEU A 313 -7.92 -9.78 4.19
C LEU A 313 -8.85 -8.73 3.58
N THR A 314 -8.63 -8.42 2.32
CA THR A 314 -9.51 -7.56 1.51
C THR A 314 -10.23 -8.42 0.50
N LEU A 315 -11.54 -8.51 0.65
CA LEU A 315 -12.38 -9.42 -0.12
C LEU A 315 -13.65 -8.72 -0.60
N PRO A 316 -14.21 -9.20 -1.71
CA PRO A 316 -15.57 -8.82 -2.07
C PRO A 316 -16.54 -9.09 -0.90
N ARG A 317 -17.45 -8.17 -0.63
CA ARG A 317 -18.46 -8.32 0.44
C ARG A 317 -19.32 -9.57 0.26
N SER A 318 -19.42 -10.07 -0.98
CA SER A 318 -20.10 -11.33 -1.32
C SER A 318 -19.36 -12.58 -0.85
N LEU A 319 -18.04 -12.51 -0.61
CA LEU A 319 -17.18 -13.64 -0.24
C LEU A 319 -16.84 -13.69 1.26
N THR A 320 -17.51 -12.92 2.12
CA THR A 320 -17.20 -12.88 3.56
C THR A 320 -17.65 -14.13 4.33
N ALA A 321 -18.36 -15.07 3.68
CA ALA A 321 -18.72 -16.38 4.21
C ALA A 321 -18.04 -17.49 3.39
N GLY A 322 -17.55 -18.54 4.06
CA GLY A 322 -16.97 -19.71 3.37
C GLY A 322 -15.49 -19.57 3.00
N LEU A 323 -14.70 -18.89 3.83
CA LEU A 323 -13.25 -18.88 3.69
C LEU A 323 -12.62 -20.05 4.44
N ASP A 324 -11.92 -20.90 3.72
CA ASP A 324 -11.10 -21.97 4.29
C ASP A 324 -9.70 -21.44 4.58
N LYS A 325 -9.30 -21.58 5.85
CA LYS A 325 -7.93 -21.26 6.31
C LYS A 325 -7.12 -22.52 6.40
N SER A 326 -5.97 -22.57 5.76
CA SER A 326 -4.99 -23.65 5.89
C SER A 326 -3.63 -23.10 6.29
N VAL A 327 -2.95 -23.83 7.18
CA VAL A 327 -1.58 -23.53 7.61
C VAL A 327 -0.67 -24.57 6.96
N VAL A 328 0.37 -24.10 6.29
CA VAL A 328 1.37 -24.94 5.62
C VAL A 328 2.73 -24.62 6.24
N VAL A 329 3.31 -25.57 6.94
CA VAL A 329 4.65 -25.46 7.55
C VAL A 329 5.67 -26.15 6.64
N ASN A 330 6.86 -25.57 6.49
CA ASN A 330 7.97 -26.12 5.72
C ASN A 330 8.70 -27.19 6.56
N GLU A 331 8.09 -28.35 6.74
CA GLU A 331 8.69 -29.45 7.53
C GLU A 331 9.76 -30.22 6.77
N PRO A 332 10.81 -30.71 7.46
CA PRO A 332 11.10 -30.59 8.90
C PRO A 332 11.75 -29.23 9.25
N LEU A 333 11.33 -28.59 10.36
CA LEU A 333 12.03 -27.44 10.91
C LEU A 333 13.27 -27.90 11.67
N ILE A 334 14.43 -27.40 11.33
CA ILE A 334 15.72 -27.79 11.91
C ILE A 334 16.40 -26.54 12.49
N ALA A 335 16.81 -26.64 13.76
CA ALA A 335 17.60 -25.58 14.41
C ALA A 335 19.00 -25.43 13.80
N PRO A 336 19.60 -24.19 13.79
CA PRO A 336 19.06 -23.00 14.43
C PRO A 336 17.98 -22.31 13.61
N ILE A 337 17.01 -21.64 14.27
CA ILE A 337 15.94 -20.85 13.65
C ILE A 337 15.95 -19.48 14.34
N ALA A 338 16.06 -18.40 13.58
CA ALA A 338 15.96 -17.07 14.15
C ALA A 338 14.49 -16.65 14.36
N LYS A 339 14.24 -15.79 15.34
CA LYS A 339 12.93 -15.14 15.46
C LYS A 339 12.65 -14.32 14.20
N GLY A 340 11.51 -14.55 13.57
CA GLY A 340 11.10 -13.90 12.32
C GLY A 340 11.46 -14.68 11.05
N ASP A 341 12.19 -15.78 11.14
CA ASP A 341 12.45 -16.64 9.98
C ASP A 341 11.14 -17.18 9.41
N VAL A 342 11.03 -17.15 8.08
CA VAL A 342 9.86 -17.67 7.36
C VAL A 342 9.91 -19.19 7.36
N VAL A 343 9.00 -19.82 8.06
CA VAL A 343 8.93 -21.29 8.26
C VAL A 343 7.70 -21.93 7.62
N GLY A 344 6.89 -21.15 6.92
CA GLY A 344 5.69 -21.63 6.26
C GLY A 344 4.83 -20.51 5.71
N LYS A 345 3.55 -20.80 5.52
CA LYS A 345 2.54 -19.83 5.10
C LYS A 345 1.16 -20.21 5.61
N VAL A 346 0.32 -19.19 5.78
CA VAL A 346 -1.12 -19.35 5.97
C VAL A 346 -1.81 -18.94 4.68
N VAL A 347 -2.70 -19.80 4.19
CA VAL A 347 -3.44 -19.59 2.94
C VAL A 347 -4.93 -19.54 3.23
N TRP A 348 -5.61 -18.53 2.71
CA TRP A 348 -7.07 -18.46 2.68
C TRP A 348 -7.56 -18.76 1.29
N LYS A 349 -8.57 -19.64 1.20
CA LYS A 349 -9.21 -20.04 -0.06
C LYS A 349 -10.70 -19.78 -0.01
N SER A 350 -11.28 -19.52 -1.18
CA SER A 350 -12.71 -19.54 -1.44
C SER A 350 -12.92 -20.39 -2.69
N ASP A 351 -13.77 -21.42 -2.61
CA ASP A 351 -14.04 -22.36 -3.71
C ASP A 351 -12.74 -22.87 -4.38
N ASP A 352 -11.79 -23.37 -3.57
CA ASP A 352 -10.46 -23.85 -3.97
C ASP A 352 -9.50 -22.81 -4.57
N LYS A 353 -9.92 -21.56 -4.75
CA LYS A 353 -9.06 -20.47 -5.20
C LYS A 353 -8.39 -19.80 -4.03
N THR A 354 -7.08 -19.67 -4.09
CA THR A 354 -6.32 -18.87 -3.11
C THR A 354 -6.71 -17.39 -3.25
N VAL A 355 -7.26 -16.82 -2.19
CA VAL A 355 -7.65 -15.40 -2.12
C VAL A 355 -6.62 -14.56 -1.38
N ALA A 356 -5.84 -15.17 -0.46
CA ALA A 356 -4.70 -14.53 0.18
C ALA A 356 -3.71 -15.56 0.71
N SER A 357 -2.44 -15.16 0.82
CA SER A 357 -1.39 -15.97 1.42
C SER A 357 -0.43 -15.05 2.19
N TYR A 358 -0.15 -15.41 3.43
CA TYR A 358 0.79 -14.67 4.29
C TYR A 358 1.91 -15.59 4.75
N PRO A 359 3.18 -15.12 4.78
CA PRO A 359 4.27 -15.89 5.35
C PRO A 359 4.03 -16.12 6.83
N LEU A 360 4.29 -17.35 7.27
CA LEU A 360 4.27 -17.78 8.66
C LEU A 360 5.69 -17.75 9.18
N VAL A 361 5.92 -17.06 10.29
CA VAL A 361 7.25 -16.85 10.85
C VAL A 361 7.37 -17.46 12.25
N SER A 362 8.61 -17.78 12.67
CA SER A 362 8.90 -18.16 14.03
C SER A 362 8.72 -16.99 14.99
N ASN A 363 7.93 -17.16 16.05
CA ASN A 363 7.73 -16.14 17.08
C ASN A 363 8.91 -16.03 18.05
N GLN A 364 9.82 -17.02 18.07
CA GLN A 364 10.99 -17.08 18.95
C GLN A 364 12.22 -17.60 18.21
N ALA A 365 13.40 -17.36 18.76
CA ALA A 365 14.63 -17.99 18.31
C ALA A 365 14.74 -19.40 18.91
N VAL A 366 15.38 -20.30 18.17
CA VAL A 366 15.73 -21.66 18.62
C VAL A 366 17.22 -21.88 18.35
N GLU A 367 17.96 -22.15 19.37
CA GLU A 367 19.39 -22.48 19.28
C GLU A 367 19.59 -23.97 19.03
N GLU A 368 20.80 -24.34 18.64
CA GLU A 368 21.15 -25.76 18.53
C GLU A 368 21.10 -26.48 19.86
N GLY A 369 20.45 -27.61 19.90
CA GLY A 369 20.38 -28.50 21.07
C GLY A 369 21.69 -29.23 21.37
N SER A 370 21.67 -30.05 22.44
CA SER A 370 22.82 -30.87 22.85
C SER A 370 23.26 -31.80 21.72
N TRP A 371 24.55 -32.14 21.68
CA TRP A 371 25.11 -33.05 20.66
C TRP A 371 24.44 -34.43 20.64
N ILE A 372 24.04 -34.96 21.82
CA ILE A 372 23.33 -36.25 21.94
C ILE A 372 21.93 -36.13 21.34
N GLY A 373 21.20 -35.03 21.64
CA GLY A 373 19.89 -34.76 21.07
C GLY A 373 19.94 -34.65 19.56
N LYS A 374 20.93 -33.92 19.01
CA LYS A 374 21.13 -33.80 17.57
C LYS A 374 21.42 -35.12 16.87
N LEU A 375 22.18 -36.04 17.50
CA LEU A 375 22.41 -37.40 16.96
C LEU A 375 21.11 -38.21 16.94
N TRP A 376 20.34 -38.16 18.01
CA TRP A 376 19.05 -38.87 18.08
C TRP A 376 18.06 -38.33 17.03
N ASP A 377 17.91 -37.04 16.94
CA ASP A 377 17.06 -36.42 15.94
C ASP A 377 17.48 -36.73 14.51
N SER A 378 18.80 -36.79 14.25
CA SER A 378 19.34 -37.17 12.94
C SER A 378 18.96 -38.59 12.57
N LEU A 379 19.06 -39.54 13.54
CA LEU A 379 18.64 -40.92 13.34
C LEU A 379 17.15 -41.03 13.03
N VAL A 380 16.31 -40.32 13.81
CA VAL A 380 14.86 -40.34 13.61
C VAL A 380 14.47 -39.74 12.26
N LEU A 381 15.09 -38.62 11.87
CA LEU A 381 14.84 -38.00 10.56
C LEU A 381 15.29 -38.90 9.40
N TRP A 382 16.43 -39.59 9.55
CA TRP A 382 16.90 -40.56 8.58
C TRP A 382 15.93 -41.74 8.42
N VAL A 383 15.46 -42.32 9.54
CA VAL A 383 14.44 -43.39 9.50
C VAL A 383 13.16 -42.90 8.81
N LYS A 384 12.66 -41.69 9.14
CA LYS A 384 11.47 -41.11 8.48
C LYS A 384 11.66 -40.96 6.98
N SER A 385 12.86 -40.56 6.52
CA SER A 385 13.14 -40.38 5.10
C SER A 385 13.14 -41.69 4.27
N LEU A 386 13.15 -42.86 4.94
CA LEU A 386 13.06 -44.18 4.28
C LEU A 386 11.59 -44.58 3.98
N PHE A 387 10.62 -43.91 4.61
CA PHE A 387 9.20 -44.22 4.50
C PHE A 387 8.36 -43.09 3.82
N ASN A 388 8.98 -41.98 3.42
CA ASN A 388 8.42 -40.94 2.59
C ASN A 388 9.05 -40.98 1.19
#